data_7901d4867ef4396cee3a9ce6b029df04
#
_entry.id   7901d4867ef4396cee3a9ce6b029df04
#
_cell.length_a   1.000
_cell.length_b   1.000
_cell.length_c   1.000
_cell.angle_alpha   90.00
_cell.angle_beta   90.00
_cell.angle_gamma   90.00
#
_symmetry.space_group_name_H-M   'P 1'
#
loop_
_entity.id
_entity.type
_entity.pdbx_description
1 polymer ?
#
loop_
_entity_poly.entity_id
_entity_poly.type
_entity_poly.pdbx_seq_one_letter_code
_entity_poly.pdbx_strand_id
1 'polypeptide(L)'
;MAEVIERRTDARRRRKAERPHEILEAAFAEFSRNGYAVTTLDQIAERAGVTKGTIYVYFENKEQLFISMVQEFTKGADETVQEMYETHEGSTADLLRAQFSFIYQYIVEDKRRREVVRMLIAEASRFPKLADRYFDEILRPCLDRLKQAIQRGIDRGEIRQSPIVNSPQVIIAPIALVDLWMMMFDERQPLDLKAYFDAHLDMVLNGLLAKS
;
A
#
# COMPACT_ATOMS: atom_id res chain seq x y z
N MET A 1 -18.43 -18.92 -39.62
CA MET A 1 -18.83 -17.52 -39.35
C MET A 1 -19.15 -17.27 -37.87
N ALA A 2 -19.88 -18.15 -37.20
CA ALA A 2 -20.18 -18.03 -35.74
C ALA A 2 -18.92 -18.02 -34.88
N GLU A 3 -17.97 -18.93 -35.11
CA GLU A 3 -16.73 -19.04 -34.36
C GLU A 3 -15.82 -17.78 -34.45
N VAL A 4 -15.81 -17.11 -35.58
CA VAL A 4 -15.07 -15.85 -35.78
C VAL A 4 -15.73 -14.68 -35.00
N ILE A 5 -17.06 -14.67 -34.95
CA ILE A 5 -17.84 -13.67 -34.20
C ILE A 5 -17.63 -13.89 -32.70
N GLU A 6 -17.65 -15.14 -32.24
CA GLU A 6 -17.44 -15.50 -30.83
C GLU A 6 -16.03 -15.13 -30.37
N ARG A 7 -14.98 -15.45 -31.11
CA ARG A 7 -13.59 -15.03 -30.82
C ARG A 7 -13.42 -13.50 -30.78
N ARG A 8 -14.11 -12.76 -31.66
CA ARG A 8 -14.07 -11.28 -31.66
C ARG A 8 -14.79 -10.70 -30.45
N THR A 9 -15.87 -11.31 -30.01
CA THR A 9 -16.65 -10.89 -28.83
C THR A 9 -15.84 -11.17 -27.55
N ASP A 10 -15.20 -12.33 -27.44
CA ASP A 10 -14.33 -12.68 -26.31
C ASP A 10 -13.09 -11.78 -26.25
N ALA A 11 -12.45 -11.51 -27.38
CA ALA A 11 -11.31 -10.56 -27.43
C ALA A 11 -11.71 -9.16 -26.99
N ARG A 12 -12.91 -8.68 -27.37
CA ARG A 12 -13.45 -7.39 -26.95
C ARG A 12 -13.79 -7.36 -25.47
N ARG A 13 -14.37 -8.45 -24.95
CA ARG A 13 -14.70 -8.59 -23.53
C ARG A 13 -13.42 -8.62 -22.67
N ARG A 14 -12.40 -9.36 -23.10
CA ARG A 14 -11.09 -9.43 -22.44
C ARG A 14 -10.40 -8.06 -22.43
N ARG A 15 -10.35 -7.36 -23.56
CA ARG A 15 -9.81 -5.99 -23.61
C ARG A 15 -10.56 -5.02 -22.69
N LYS A 16 -11.88 -5.16 -22.56
CA LYS A 16 -12.66 -4.31 -21.66
C LYS A 16 -12.33 -4.60 -20.18
N ALA A 17 -12.04 -5.84 -19.84
CA ALA A 17 -11.63 -6.22 -18.48
C ALA A 17 -10.20 -5.77 -18.15
N GLU A 18 -9.28 -5.78 -19.13
CA GLU A 18 -7.88 -5.36 -18.96
C GLU A 18 -7.71 -3.82 -18.97
N ARG A 19 -8.68 -3.08 -19.52
CA ARG A 19 -8.60 -1.63 -19.72
C ARG A 19 -8.36 -0.81 -18.45
N PRO A 20 -9.00 -1.07 -17.29
CA PRO A 20 -8.70 -0.35 -16.07
C PRO A 20 -7.23 -0.47 -15.69
N HIS A 21 -6.66 -1.67 -15.76
CA HIS A 21 -5.27 -1.92 -15.42
C HIS A 21 -4.31 -1.15 -16.37
N GLU A 22 -4.57 -1.16 -17.68
CA GLU A 22 -3.77 -0.39 -18.65
C GLU A 22 -3.79 1.12 -18.35
N ILE A 23 -4.94 1.67 -17.92
CA ILE A 23 -5.07 3.06 -17.52
C ILE A 23 -4.29 3.35 -16.22
N LEU A 24 -4.33 2.43 -15.24
CA LEU A 24 -3.60 2.58 -13.97
C LEU A 24 -2.08 2.54 -14.19
N GLU A 25 -1.59 1.66 -15.05
CA GLU A 25 -0.17 1.62 -15.45
C GLU A 25 0.27 2.93 -16.15
N ALA A 26 -0.55 3.43 -17.07
CA ALA A 26 -0.29 4.71 -17.72
C ALA A 26 -0.30 5.89 -16.73
N ALA A 27 -1.24 5.87 -15.79
CA ALA A 27 -1.33 6.87 -14.72
C ALA A 27 -0.08 6.86 -13.83
N PHE A 28 0.38 5.68 -13.42
CA PHE A 28 1.62 5.53 -12.65
C PHE A 28 2.81 6.14 -13.40
N ALA A 29 2.98 5.79 -14.68
CA ALA A 29 4.09 6.30 -15.47
C ALA A 29 4.06 7.83 -15.63
N GLU A 30 2.88 8.42 -15.83
CA GLU A 30 2.75 9.88 -15.95
C GLU A 30 2.93 10.60 -14.61
N PHE A 31 2.33 10.08 -13.53
CA PHE A 31 2.50 10.65 -12.21
C PHE A 31 3.94 10.55 -11.69
N SER A 32 4.61 9.43 -11.91
CA SER A 32 6.02 9.25 -11.53
C SER A 32 6.95 10.21 -12.26
N ARG A 33 6.68 10.45 -13.57
CA ARG A 33 7.51 11.30 -14.41
C ARG A 33 7.30 12.80 -14.14
N ASN A 34 6.05 13.23 -14.02
CA ASN A 34 5.69 14.64 -14.05
C ASN A 34 5.18 15.16 -12.68
N GLY A 35 4.90 14.27 -11.73
CA GLY A 35 4.21 14.58 -10.47
C GLY A 35 2.68 14.62 -10.64
N TYR A 36 1.98 14.44 -9.52
CA TYR A 36 0.51 14.44 -9.52
C TYR A 36 -0.10 15.77 -9.95
N ALA A 37 0.45 16.91 -9.48
CA ALA A 37 -0.11 18.23 -9.74
C ALA A 37 -0.23 18.55 -11.23
N VAL A 38 0.85 18.32 -11.97
CA VAL A 38 1.01 18.73 -13.39
C VAL A 38 0.37 17.73 -14.36
N THR A 39 0.34 16.46 -14.01
CA THR A 39 -0.23 15.41 -14.87
C THR A 39 -1.72 15.62 -15.12
N THR A 40 -2.13 15.51 -16.37
CA THR A 40 -3.52 15.63 -16.82
C THR A 40 -4.09 14.29 -17.27
N LEU A 41 -5.43 14.14 -17.23
CA LEU A 41 -6.09 12.95 -17.75
C LEU A 41 -5.90 12.77 -19.27
N ASP A 42 -5.64 13.86 -20.00
CA ASP A 42 -5.36 13.79 -21.44
C ASP A 42 -4.02 13.10 -21.72
N GLN A 43 -2.97 13.42 -20.95
CA GLN A 43 -1.65 12.76 -21.05
C GLN A 43 -1.75 11.27 -20.68
N ILE A 44 -2.50 10.94 -19.64
CA ILE A 44 -2.73 9.55 -19.25
C ILE A 44 -3.50 8.80 -20.33
N ALA A 45 -4.53 9.41 -20.93
CA ALA A 45 -5.31 8.82 -22.01
C ALA A 45 -4.44 8.54 -23.24
N GLU A 46 -3.61 9.50 -23.63
CA GLU A 46 -2.67 9.36 -24.74
C GLU A 46 -1.71 8.19 -24.51
N ARG A 47 -1.10 8.13 -23.32
CA ARG A 47 -0.19 7.03 -22.96
C ARG A 47 -0.87 5.66 -22.94
N ALA A 48 -2.10 5.58 -22.43
CA ALA A 48 -2.90 4.35 -22.39
C ALA A 48 -3.49 3.95 -23.76
N GLY A 49 -3.35 4.80 -24.79
CA GLY A 49 -3.94 4.58 -26.10
C GLY A 49 -5.48 4.57 -26.07
N VAL A 50 -6.07 5.42 -25.23
CA VAL A 50 -7.53 5.56 -25.07
C VAL A 50 -7.96 7.03 -25.21
N THR A 51 -9.27 7.27 -25.25
CA THR A 51 -9.80 8.63 -25.12
C THR A 51 -9.95 9.03 -23.65
N LYS A 52 -9.93 10.33 -23.35
CA LYS A 52 -10.24 10.85 -22.02
C LYS A 52 -11.63 10.39 -21.53
N GLY A 53 -12.60 10.32 -22.44
CA GLY A 53 -13.94 9.78 -22.15
C GLY A 53 -13.89 8.32 -21.67
N THR A 54 -12.94 7.52 -22.18
CA THR A 54 -12.74 6.15 -21.71
C THR A 54 -12.24 6.11 -20.27
N ILE A 55 -11.37 7.05 -19.84
CA ILE A 55 -10.94 7.14 -18.45
C ILE A 55 -12.14 7.42 -17.54
N TYR A 56 -13.00 8.36 -17.91
CA TYR A 56 -14.20 8.70 -17.13
C TYR A 56 -15.24 7.57 -17.01
N VAL A 57 -15.16 6.55 -17.86
CA VAL A 57 -16.02 5.35 -17.71
C VAL A 57 -15.62 4.53 -16.47
N TYR A 58 -14.35 4.59 -16.07
CA TYR A 58 -13.80 3.78 -14.97
C TYR A 58 -13.46 4.59 -13.73
N PHE A 59 -13.07 5.84 -13.89
CA PHE A 59 -12.57 6.70 -12.81
C PHE A 59 -13.24 8.09 -12.91
N GLU A 60 -13.91 8.48 -11.85
CA GLU A 60 -14.70 9.71 -11.77
C GLU A 60 -13.84 10.98 -11.98
N ASN A 61 -12.61 10.95 -11.42
CA ASN A 61 -11.70 12.10 -11.48
C ASN A 61 -10.25 11.63 -11.30
N LYS A 62 -9.29 12.57 -11.36
CA LYS A 62 -7.87 12.30 -11.21
C LYS A 62 -7.52 11.74 -9.81
N GLU A 63 -8.21 12.19 -8.75
CA GLU A 63 -8.02 11.69 -7.39
C GLU A 63 -8.45 10.23 -7.28
N GLN A 64 -9.63 9.88 -7.82
CA GLN A 64 -10.09 8.50 -7.88
C GLN A 64 -9.11 7.61 -8.65
N LEU A 65 -8.63 8.07 -9.80
CA LEU A 65 -7.65 7.34 -10.60
C LEU A 65 -6.36 7.08 -9.82
N PHE A 66 -5.85 8.10 -9.08
CA PHE A 66 -4.65 7.97 -8.28
C PHE A 66 -4.85 6.95 -7.13
N ILE A 67 -5.94 7.05 -6.38
CA ILE A 67 -6.23 6.12 -5.27
C ILE A 67 -6.42 4.69 -5.79
N SER A 68 -7.15 4.52 -6.91
CA SER A 68 -7.32 3.19 -7.53
C SER A 68 -5.99 2.60 -8.01
N MET A 69 -5.06 3.45 -8.50
CA MET A 69 -3.71 3.04 -8.85
C MET A 69 -2.94 2.54 -7.60
N VAL A 70 -3.01 3.28 -6.49
CA VAL A 70 -2.37 2.85 -5.24
C VAL A 70 -2.96 1.53 -4.75
N GLN A 71 -4.29 1.41 -4.73
CA GLN A 71 -4.99 0.18 -4.32
C GLN A 71 -4.58 -1.02 -5.18
N GLU A 72 -4.53 -0.86 -6.51
CA GLU A 72 -4.13 -1.93 -7.43
C GLU A 72 -2.70 -2.40 -7.14
N PHE A 73 -1.77 -1.47 -6.91
CA PHE A 73 -0.36 -1.82 -6.69
C PHE A 73 -0.07 -2.36 -5.28
N THR A 74 -0.93 -2.08 -4.32
CA THR A 74 -0.79 -2.60 -2.94
C THR A 74 -1.66 -3.83 -2.67
N LYS A 75 -2.55 -4.17 -3.58
CA LYS A 75 -3.58 -5.21 -3.40
C LYS A 75 -3.01 -6.56 -2.96
N GLY A 76 -2.00 -7.07 -3.66
CA GLY A 76 -1.41 -8.37 -3.31
C GLY A 76 -0.78 -8.40 -1.92
N ALA A 77 -0.15 -7.30 -1.51
CA ALA A 77 0.40 -7.19 -0.16
C ALA A 77 -0.71 -7.08 0.89
N ASP A 78 -1.76 -6.32 0.61
CA ASP A 78 -2.90 -6.18 1.52
C ASP A 78 -3.65 -7.51 1.70
N GLU A 79 -3.89 -8.25 0.61
CA GLU A 79 -4.50 -9.57 0.64
C GLU A 79 -3.66 -10.57 1.47
N THR A 80 -2.33 -10.57 1.29
CA THR A 80 -1.42 -11.43 2.07
C THR A 80 -1.47 -11.10 3.56
N VAL A 81 -1.43 -9.82 3.90
CA VAL A 81 -1.54 -9.38 5.31
C VAL A 81 -2.91 -9.75 5.87
N GLN A 82 -3.98 -9.53 5.12
CA GLN A 82 -5.32 -9.90 5.54
C GLN A 82 -5.42 -11.41 5.85
N GLU A 83 -4.91 -12.26 4.96
CA GLU A 83 -4.87 -13.71 5.16
C GLU A 83 -4.10 -14.09 6.43
N MET A 84 -2.94 -13.44 6.69
CA MET A 84 -2.19 -13.67 7.93
C MET A 84 -3.05 -13.42 9.18
N TYR A 85 -3.85 -12.34 9.21
CA TYR A 85 -4.72 -12.05 10.34
C TYR A 85 -5.90 -13.02 10.51
N GLU A 86 -6.42 -13.54 9.40
CA GLU A 86 -7.57 -14.45 9.38
C GLU A 86 -7.19 -15.88 9.76
N THR A 87 -6.00 -16.34 9.31
CA THR A 87 -5.59 -17.75 9.44
C THR A 87 -4.65 -18.02 10.60
N HIS A 88 -4.11 -16.96 11.26
CA HIS A 88 -3.12 -17.14 12.31
C HIS A 88 -3.74 -17.70 13.59
N GLU A 89 -3.29 -18.91 13.97
CA GLU A 89 -3.71 -19.59 15.20
C GLU A 89 -2.68 -19.46 16.35
N GLY A 90 -1.48 -18.93 16.07
CA GLY A 90 -0.38 -18.79 17.01
C GLY A 90 -0.51 -17.60 17.97
N SER A 91 0.60 -17.27 18.63
CA SER A 91 0.67 -16.11 19.52
C SER A 91 0.60 -14.79 18.74
N THR A 92 0.15 -13.72 19.40
CA THR A 92 0.17 -12.37 18.81
C THR A 92 1.60 -11.93 18.46
N ALA A 93 2.61 -12.38 19.22
CA ALA A 93 4.01 -12.12 18.92
C ALA A 93 4.45 -12.75 17.59
N ASP A 94 4.01 -13.99 17.31
CA ASP A 94 4.33 -14.68 16.05
C ASP A 94 3.62 -14.02 14.86
N LEU A 95 2.37 -13.60 15.03
CA LEU A 95 1.65 -12.83 14.01
C LEU A 95 2.39 -11.53 13.67
N LEU A 96 2.76 -10.72 14.66
CA LEU A 96 3.48 -9.47 14.45
C LEU A 96 4.85 -9.71 13.79
N ARG A 97 5.54 -10.78 14.18
CA ARG A 97 6.82 -11.17 13.58
C ARG A 97 6.68 -11.54 12.11
N ALA A 98 5.69 -12.36 11.78
CA ALA A 98 5.38 -12.75 10.39
C ALA A 98 5.00 -11.54 9.53
N GLN A 99 4.10 -10.70 10.02
CA GLN A 99 3.66 -9.50 9.33
C GLN A 99 4.82 -8.53 9.06
N PHE A 100 5.65 -8.25 10.05
CA PHE A 100 6.77 -7.33 9.87
C PHE A 100 7.83 -7.89 8.95
N SER A 101 8.13 -9.19 9.03
CA SER A 101 9.05 -9.85 8.09
C SER A 101 8.56 -9.68 6.65
N PHE A 102 7.27 -9.92 6.41
CA PHE A 102 6.66 -9.73 5.09
C PHE A 102 6.72 -8.27 4.62
N ILE A 103 6.35 -7.31 5.48
CA ILE A 103 6.33 -5.89 5.11
C ILE A 103 7.74 -5.39 4.79
N TYR A 104 8.75 -5.74 5.59
CA TYR A 104 10.14 -5.33 5.32
C TYR A 104 10.67 -5.91 4.02
N GLN A 105 10.37 -7.17 3.72
CA GLN A 105 10.71 -7.77 2.42
C GLN A 105 9.99 -7.04 1.28
N TYR A 106 8.69 -6.79 1.41
CA TYR A 106 7.89 -6.07 0.43
C TYR A 106 8.42 -4.65 0.16
N ILE A 107 8.80 -3.91 1.21
CA ILE A 107 9.39 -2.56 1.09
C ILE A 107 10.68 -2.58 0.27
N VAL A 108 11.55 -3.56 0.50
CA VAL A 108 12.83 -3.69 -0.20
C VAL A 108 12.62 -3.96 -1.69
N GLU A 109 11.69 -4.86 -2.00
CA GLU A 109 11.49 -5.37 -3.36
C GLU A 109 10.66 -4.44 -4.24
N ASP A 110 9.68 -3.72 -3.67
CA ASP A 110 8.73 -2.93 -4.45
C ASP A 110 9.12 -1.45 -4.61
N LYS A 111 9.86 -1.18 -5.70
CA LYS A 111 10.22 0.20 -6.09
C LYS A 111 8.99 1.05 -6.45
N ARG A 112 7.90 0.45 -6.96
CA ARG A 112 6.68 1.17 -7.34
C ARG A 112 5.98 1.73 -6.11
N ARG A 113 5.90 0.94 -5.04
CA ARG A 113 5.33 1.39 -3.77
C ARG A 113 6.09 2.61 -3.22
N ARG A 114 7.42 2.58 -3.20
CA ARG A 114 8.23 3.72 -2.76
C ARG A 114 7.95 4.97 -3.58
N GLU A 115 7.78 4.82 -4.90
CA GLU A 115 7.45 5.93 -5.78
C GLU A 115 6.07 6.52 -5.47
N VAL A 116 5.07 5.69 -5.16
CA VAL A 116 3.74 6.13 -4.71
C VAL A 116 3.85 6.90 -3.38
N VAL A 117 4.59 6.38 -2.41
CA VAL A 117 4.80 7.06 -1.11
C VAL A 117 5.50 8.41 -1.32
N ARG A 118 6.50 8.46 -2.20
CA ARG A 118 7.18 9.71 -2.57
C ARG A 118 6.20 10.74 -3.13
N MET A 119 5.33 10.33 -4.06
CA MET A 119 4.32 11.22 -4.62
C MET A 119 3.33 11.72 -3.57
N LEU A 120 2.87 10.84 -2.68
CA LEU A 120 1.97 11.22 -1.58
C LEU A 120 2.61 12.26 -0.67
N ILE A 121 3.85 12.03 -0.22
CA ILE A 121 4.58 12.97 0.64
C ILE A 121 4.74 14.33 -0.04
N ALA A 122 5.08 14.34 -1.34
CA ALA A 122 5.29 15.58 -2.09
C ALA A 122 4.01 16.40 -2.28
N GLU A 123 2.86 15.76 -2.38
CA GLU A 123 1.63 16.39 -2.84
C GLU A 123 0.54 16.50 -1.76
N ALA A 124 0.64 15.75 -0.66
CA ALA A 124 -0.40 15.67 0.39
C ALA A 124 -0.82 17.04 0.94
N SER A 125 0.15 17.95 1.18
CA SER A 125 -0.13 19.29 1.70
C SER A 125 -0.87 20.19 0.69
N ARG A 126 -0.69 19.94 -0.61
CA ARG A 126 -1.33 20.71 -1.70
C ARG A 126 -2.69 20.15 -2.08
N PHE A 127 -2.89 18.87 -1.87
CA PHE A 127 -4.10 18.12 -2.22
C PHE A 127 -4.65 17.36 -1.00
N PRO A 128 -5.21 18.07 0.00
CA PRO A 128 -5.66 17.44 1.24
C PRO A 128 -6.70 16.35 1.02
N LYS A 129 -7.59 16.48 0.06
CA LYS A 129 -8.54 15.41 -0.30
C LYS A 129 -7.88 14.11 -0.74
N LEU A 130 -6.72 14.20 -1.43
CA LEU A 130 -5.94 13.03 -1.81
C LEU A 130 -5.36 12.34 -0.57
N ALA A 131 -4.83 13.14 0.35
CA ALA A 131 -4.30 12.64 1.63
C ALA A 131 -5.41 11.99 2.49
N ASP A 132 -6.57 12.63 2.59
CA ASP A 132 -7.73 12.11 3.32
C ASP A 132 -8.17 10.75 2.76
N ARG A 133 -8.30 10.65 1.43
CA ARG A 133 -8.66 9.40 0.77
C ARG A 133 -7.62 8.30 0.96
N TYR A 134 -6.33 8.62 0.83
CA TYR A 134 -5.25 7.67 1.11
C TYR A 134 -5.33 7.16 2.56
N PHE A 135 -5.57 8.07 3.49
CA PHE A 135 -5.75 7.69 4.90
C PHE A 135 -6.95 6.77 5.08
N ASP A 136 -8.13 7.16 4.57
CA ASP A 136 -9.38 6.42 4.81
C ASP A 136 -9.43 5.08 4.08
N GLU A 137 -8.96 5.03 2.84
CA GLU A 137 -9.14 3.87 1.97
C GLU A 137 -7.96 2.88 2.04
N ILE A 138 -6.78 3.30 2.53
CA ILE A 138 -5.57 2.47 2.54
C ILE A 138 -4.97 2.35 3.93
N LEU A 139 -4.64 3.47 4.59
CA LEU A 139 -3.90 3.43 5.85
C LEU A 139 -4.79 3.01 7.03
N ARG A 140 -6.00 3.55 7.14
CA ARG A 140 -6.93 3.23 8.23
C ARG A 140 -7.25 1.73 8.34
N PRO A 141 -7.58 0.99 7.27
CA PRO A 141 -7.79 -0.45 7.35
C PRO A 141 -6.58 -1.21 7.91
N CYS A 142 -5.37 -0.82 7.52
CA CYS A 142 -4.14 -1.43 8.05
C CYS A 142 -3.98 -1.17 9.56
N LEU A 143 -4.23 0.07 10.00
CA LEU A 143 -4.16 0.45 11.42
C LEU A 143 -5.23 -0.26 12.25
N ASP A 144 -6.44 -0.40 11.72
CA ASP A 144 -7.54 -1.07 12.41
C ASP A 144 -7.27 -2.58 12.58
N ARG A 145 -6.71 -3.25 11.58
CA ARG A 145 -6.26 -4.65 11.69
C ARG A 145 -5.20 -4.81 12.79
N LEU A 146 -4.18 -3.95 12.78
CA LEU A 146 -3.13 -3.97 13.81
C LEU A 146 -3.68 -3.72 15.20
N LYS A 147 -4.57 -2.74 15.36
CA LYS A 147 -5.26 -2.45 16.62
C LYS A 147 -6.05 -3.65 17.13
N GLN A 148 -6.80 -4.32 16.25
CA GLN A 148 -7.56 -5.53 16.61
C GLN A 148 -6.66 -6.68 17.04
N ALA A 149 -5.50 -6.88 16.38
CA ALA A 149 -4.55 -7.91 16.77
C ALA A 149 -3.95 -7.63 18.15
N ILE A 150 -3.55 -6.39 18.42
CA ILE A 150 -3.04 -5.97 19.73
C ILE A 150 -4.10 -6.16 20.81
N GLN A 151 -5.34 -5.76 20.55
CA GLN A 151 -6.42 -5.93 21.50
C GLN A 151 -6.68 -7.41 21.81
N ARG A 152 -6.71 -8.28 20.80
CA ARG A 152 -6.82 -9.73 20.99
C ARG A 152 -5.67 -10.29 21.83
N GLY A 153 -4.45 -9.80 21.62
CA GLY A 153 -3.29 -10.18 22.43
C GLY A 153 -3.41 -9.74 23.90
N ILE A 154 -3.98 -8.56 24.15
CA ILE A 154 -4.29 -8.07 25.51
C ILE A 154 -5.34 -8.97 26.16
N ASP A 155 -6.42 -9.29 25.46
CA ASP A 155 -7.53 -10.11 25.95
C ASP A 155 -7.07 -11.55 26.29
N ARG A 156 -6.04 -12.06 25.58
CA ARG A 156 -5.40 -13.35 25.85
C ARG A 156 -4.31 -13.30 26.93
N GLY A 157 -3.95 -12.12 27.42
CA GLY A 157 -2.85 -11.93 28.37
C GLY A 157 -1.45 -12.06 27.77
N GLU A 158 -1.32 -12.13 26.45
CA GLU A 158 -0.06 -12.19 25.72
C GLU A 158 0.62 -10.82 25.64
N ILE A 159 -0.17 -9.77 25.53
CA ILE A 159 0.25 -8.37 25.46
C ILE A 159 -0.18 -7.66 26.75
N ARG A 160 0.72 -6.86 27.31
CA ARG A 160 0.38 -6.02 28.47
C ARG A 160 -0.60 -4.92 28.09
N GLN A 161 -1.39 -4.46 29.03
CA GLN A 161 -2.15 -3.23 28.88
C GLN A 161 -1.22 -2.08 28.50
N SER A 162 -1.49 -1.41 27.40
CA SER A 162 -0.63 -0.36 26.86
C SER A 162 -1.44 0.69 26.11
N PRO A 163 -1.09 1.99 26.22
CA PRO A 163 -1.70 3.07 25.41
C PRO A 163 -1.53 2.87 23.90
N ILE A 164 -0.60 2.01 23.49
CA ILE A 164 -0.26 1.76 22.08
C ILE A 164 -1.44 1.22 21.28
N VAL A 165 -2.41 0.55 21.94
CA VAL A 165 -3.65 0.09 21.30
C VAL A 165 -4.44 1.25 20.69
N ASN A 166 -4.34 2.45 21.27
CA ASN A 166 -4.99 3.66 20.78
C ASN A 166 -4.12 4.47 19.79
N SER A 167 -2.87 4.06 19.60
CA SER A 167 -1.91 4.72 18.73
C SER A 167 -1.04 3.69 17.99
N PRO A 168 -1.65 2.78 17.19
CA PRO A 168 -0.93 1.72 16.49
C PRO A 168 0.10 2.28 15.48
N GLN A 169 -0.02 3.55 15.09
CA GLN A 169 0.95 4.26 14.25
C GLN A 169 2.36 4.23 14.83
N VAL A 170 2.51 4.20 16.17
CA VAL A 170 3.82 4.13 16.83
C VAL A 170 4.56 2.83 16.46
N ILE A 171 3.81 1.75 16.27
CA ILE A 171 4.39 0.45 15.90
C ILE A 171 4.89 0.46 14.46
N ILE A 172 4.18 1.13 13.54
CA ILE A 172 4.55 1.14 12.12
C ILE A 172 5.46 2.32 11.73
N ALA A 173 5.67 3.29 12.62
CA ALA A 173 6.50 4.47 12.34
C ALA A 173 7.92 4.13 11.86
N PRO A 174 8.63 3.13 12.41
CA PRO A 174 9.94 2.72 11.92
C PRO A 174 9.93 2.24 10.46
N ILE A 175 8.83 1.64 10.01
CA ILE A 175 8.64 1.21 8.61
C ILE A 175 8.60 2.43 7.68
N ALA A 176 7.82 3.46 8.05
CA ALA A 176 7.76 4.71 7.30
C ALA A 176 9.12 5.43 7.24
N LEU A 177 9.93 5.31 8.31
CA LEU A 177 11.29 5.85 8.33
C LEU A 177 12.20 5.12 7.32
N VAL A 178 12.05 3.81 7.13
CA VAL A 178 12.83 3.09 6.10
C VAL A 178 12.54 3.64 4.71
N ASP A 179 11.26 3.87 4.36
CA ASP A 179 10.89 4.47 3.08
C ASP A 179 11.53 5.85 2.91
N LEU A 180 11.39 6.71 3.93
CA LEU A 180 11.95 8.04 3.91
C LEU A 180 13.48 8.02 3.79
N TRP A 181 14.14 7.13 4.53
CA TRP A 181 15.60 6.95 4.48
C TRP A 181 16.06 6.55 3.08
N MET A 182 15.41 5.55 2.49
CA MET A 182 15.73 5.08 1.14
C MET A 182 15.48 6.16 0.08
N MET A 183 14.43 6.98 0.23
CA MET A 183 14.17 8.10 -0.69
C MET A 183 15.19 9.23 -0.57
N MET A 184 15.70 9.51 0.64
CA MET A 184 16.60 10.65 0.88
C MET A 184 18.07 10.29 0.70
N PHE A 185 18.48 9.12 1.11
CA PHE A 185 19.89 8.77 1.25
C PHE A 185 20.34 7.65 0.32
N ASP A 186 19.48 6.65 0.06
CA ASP A 186 19.72 5.52 -0.83
C ASP A 186 21.16 4.97 -0.70
N GLU A 187 21.92 4.94 -1.79
CA GLU A 187 23.30 4.42 -1.80
C GLU A 187 24.31 5.31 -1.03
N ARG A 188 23.98 6.56 -0.74
CA ARG A 188 24.89 7.49 -0.02
C ARG A 188 25.04 7.16 1.45
N GLN A 189 23.99 6.65 2.08
CA GLN A 189 23.96 6.22 3.48
C GLN A 189 23.10 4.93 3.56
N PRO A 190 23.66 3.79 3.13
CA PRO A 190 22.91 2.55 3.10
C PRO A 190 22.46 2.14 4.50
N LEU A 191 21.19 1.79 4.64
CA LEU A 191 20.64 1.26 5.87
C LEU A 191 20.84 -0.26 5.89
N ASP A 192 21.43 -0.80 6.96
CA ASP A 192 21.39 -2.24 7.21
C ASP A 192 19.96 -2.63 7.61
N LEU A 193 19.17 -3.01 6.60
CA LEU A 193 17.76 -3.33 6.77
C LEU A 193 17.52 -4.51 7.68
N LYS A 194 18.45 -5.48 7.72
CA LYS A 194 18.33 -6.61 8.62
C LYS A 194 18.52 -6.19 10.06
N ALA A 195 19.58 -5.47 10.35
CA ALA A 195 19.84 -4.95 11.70
C ALA A 195 18.73 -4.00 12.17
N TYR A 196 18.23 -3.17 11.25
CA TYR A 196 17.11 -2.26 11.54
C TYR A 196 15.81 -3.01 11.84
N PHE A 197 15.48 -4.03 11.05
CA PHE A 197 14.34 -4.91 11.29
C PHE A 197 14.44 -5.62 12.63
N ASP A 198 15.60 -6.22 12.93
CA ASP A 198 15.82 -6.93 14.19
C ASP A 198 15.63 -5.99 15.40
N ALA A 199 16.18 -4.76 15.34
CA ALA A 199 16.02 -3.75 16.38
C ALA A 199 14.55 -3.27 16.51
N HIS A 200 13.85 -3.07 15.38
CA HIS A 200 12.43 -2.69 15.40
C HIS A 200 11.59 -3.79 16.04
N LEU A 201 11.80 -5.04 15.64
CA LEU A 201 11.06 -6.17 16.17
C LEU A 201 11.32 -6.38 17.68
N ASP A 202 12.58 -6.25 18.09
CA ASP A 202 12.96 -6.31 19.51
C ASP A 202 12.24 -5.21 20.32
N MET A 203 12.28 -3.97 19.84
CA MET A 203 11.59 -2.85 20.49
C MET A 203 10.09 -3.08 20.63
N VAL A 204 9.43 -3.55 19.57
CA VAL A 204 7.98 -3.79 19.58
C VAL A 204 7.64 -4.95 20.53
N LEU A 205 8.29 -6.09 20.40
CA LEU A 205 7.96 -7.27 21.19
C LEU A 205 8.30 -7.08 22.67
N ASN A 206 9.49 -6.60 23.01
CA ASN A 206 9.87 -6.36 24.39
C ASN A 206 9.12 -5.19 25.05
N GLY A 207 8.63 -4.24 24.23
CA GLY A 207 7.75 -3.16 24.68
C GLY A 207 6.30 -3.58 24.92
N LEU A 208 5.81 -4.62 24.24
CA LEU A 208 4.40 -5.04 24.23
C LEU A 208 4.14 -6.28 25.05
N LEU A 209 5.04 -7.27 25.02
CA LEU A 209 4.78 -8.55 25.68
C LEU A 209 4.58 -8.39 27.20
N ALA A 210 3.67 -9.19 27.75
CA ALA A 210 3.52 -9.31 29.20
C ALA A 210 4.80 -9.89 29.79
N LYS A 211 5.28 -9.27 30.87
CA LYS A 211 6.40 -9.86 31.64
C LYS A 211 5.84 -11.03 32.45
N SER A 212 6.41 -12.19 32.25
CA SER A 212 6.19 -13.40 33.09
C SER A 212 6.55 -13.15 34.51
#